data_2981c5e9cf421faf1a6b180c748125f3
#
_entry.id   2981c5e9cf421faf1a6b180c748125f3
#
_cell.length_a   1.000
_cell.length_b   1.000
_cell.length_c   1.000
_cell.angle_alpha   90.00
_cell.angle_beta   90.00
_cell.angle_gamma   90.00
#
_symmetry.space_group_name_H-M   'P 1'
#
loop_
_entity.id
_entity.type
_entity.pdbx_description
1 polymer ?
#
loop_
_entity_poly.entity_id
_entity_poly.type
_entity_poly.pdbx_seq_one_letter_code
_entity_poly.pdbx_strand_id
1 'polypeptide(L)'
;MVDGALGALVVHTPPRLHHTALEIHAAGTPWAGDHTAVHARRDDERVRFEGVFSRLDPGAYELRVLGSTTGVVVPFVIRPGVVVETWLDAPVD
;
A
#
# COMPACT_ATOMS: atom_id res chain seq x y z
N MET A 1 16.24 -16.13 -17.75
CA MET A 1 15.82 -14.99 -17.57
C MET A 1 15.08 -14.85 -16.38
N VAL A 2 15.08 -13.95 -15.85
CA VAL A 2 14.41 -13.82 -14.72
C VAL A 2 13.26 -13.00 -15.00
N ASP A 3 12.38 -13.58 -15.57
CA ASP A 3 11.22 -12.94 -15.60
C ASP A 3 10.67 -13.08 -14.30
N GLY A 4 9.91 -12.43 -13.91
CA GLY A 4 9.34 -12.50 -12.66
C GLY A 4 10.01 -11.71 -11.60
N ALA A 5 10.79 -10.76 -11.96
CA ALA A 5 11.24 -9.82 -10.96
C ALA A 5 10.03 -9.15 -10.35
N LEU A 6 9.91 -9.26 -9.02
CA LEU A 6 8.80 -8.68 -8.28
C LEU A 6 9.13 -7.27 -7.88
N GLY A 7 8.11 -6.46 -7.64
CA GLY A 7 8.25 -5.14 -7.08
C GLY A 7 7.67 -5.07 -5.68
N ALA A 8 7.65 -3.87 -5.14
CA ALA A 8 7.10 -3.63 -3.80
C ALA A 8 6.45 -2.26 -3.76
N LEU A 9 5.54 -2.10 -2.80
CA LEU A 9 4.87 -0.83 -2.57
C LEU A 9 5.07 -0.41 -1.12
N VAL A 10 5.48 0.83 -0.92
CA VAL A 10 5.50 1.46 0.39
C VAL A 10 4.44 2.55 0.37
N VAL A 11 3.49 2.46 1.30
CA VAL A 11 2.42 3.45 1.43
C VAL A 11 2.71 4.31 2.63
N HIS A 12 2.87 5.61 2.42
CA HIS A 12 3.07 6.57 3.50
C HIS A 12 1.72 7.15 3.90
N THR A 13 1.50 7.27 5.20
CA THR A 13 0.22 7.77 5.72
C THR A 13 0.45 8.80 6.82
N PRO A 14 -0.57 9.59 7.15
CA PRO A 14 -0.51 10.40 8.36
C PRO A 14 -0.61 9.53 9.61
N PRO A 15 -0.22 10.06 10.78
CA PRO A 15 -0.22 9.30 12.03
C PRO A 15 -1.58 8.71 12.40
N ARG A 16 -2.66 9.36 12.02
CA ARG A 16 -3.99 8.89 12.40
C ARG A 16 -4.36 7.54 11.80
N LEU A 17 -3.62 7.12 10.77
CA LEU A 17 -3.84 5.80 10.17
C LEU A 17 -2.96 4.72 10.81
N HIS A 18 -2.23 5.02 11.88
CA HIS A 18 -1.43 4.04 12.59
C HIS A 18 -2.32 2.88 13.05
N HIS A 19 -1.87 1.66 12.81
CA HIS A 19 -2.58 0.41 13.11
C HIS A 19 -3.76 0.13 12.17
N THR A 20 -4.05 1.01 11.24
CA THR A 20 -5.09 0.76 10.24
C THR A 20 -4.58 -0.26 9.24
N ALA A 21 -5.46 -1.12 8.75
CA ALA A 21 -5.11 -2.04 7.68
C ALA A 21 -5.35 -1.39 6.33
N LEU A 22 -4.40 -1.59 5.42
CA LEU A 22 -4.50 -1.14 4.03
C LEU A 22 -4.71 -2.37 3.15
N GLU A 23 -5.49 -2.22 2.11
CA GLU A 23 -5.80 -3.33 1.20
C GLU A 23 -5.46 -2.94 -0.22
N ILE A 24 -4.94 -3.91 -0.98
CA ILE A 24 -4.68 -3.71 -2.41
C ILE A 24 -5.34 -4.82 -3.21
N HIS A 25 -5.57 -4.55 -4.48
CA HIS A 25 -5.95 -5.58 -5.44
C HIS A 25 -5.43 -5.18 -6.83
N ALA A 26 -5.25 -6.18 -7.67
CA ALA A 26 -4.91 -5.90 -9.07
C ALA A 26 -6.11 -5.26 -9.74
N ALA A 27 -5.88 -4.21 -10.52
CA ALA A 27 -6.95 -3.48 -11.20
C ALA A 27 -7.74 -4.44 -12.08
N GLY A 28 -9.06 -4.32 -12.03
CA GLY A 28 -9.95 -5.19 -12.80
C GLY A 28 -10.28 -6.51 -12.12
N THR A 29 -9.75 -6.76 -10.93
CA THR A 29 -10.09 -7.96 -10.15
C THR A 29 -10.84 -7.55 -8.89
N PRO A 30 -11.52 -8.50 -8.23
CA PRO A 30 -12.18 -8.15 -6.96
C PRO A 30 -11.17 -7.87 -5.86
N TRP A 31 -11.61 -7.10 -4.87
CA TRP A 31 -10.85 -6.97 -3.62
C TRP A 31 -10.87 -8.32 -2.92
N ALA A 32 -9.70 -8.84 -2.63
CA ALA A 32 -9.58 -10.22 -2.12
C ALA A 32 -8.93 -10.30 -0.75
N GLY A 33 -8.78 -9.17 -0.06
CA GLY A 33 -8.28 -9.17 1.31
C GLY A 33 -6.77 -9.10 1.46
N ASP A 34 -6.03 -8.89 0.37
CA ASP A 34 -4.58 -8.66 0.49
C ASP A 34 -4.35 -7.37 1.25
N HIS A 35 -3.77 -7.47 2.43
CA HIS A 35 -3.67 -6.30 3.30
C HIS A 35 -2.37 -6.30 4.09
N THR A 36 -2.03 -5.12 4.59
CA THR A 36 -0.94 -4.93 5.55
C THR A 36 -1.36 -3.85 6.54
N ALA A 37 -0.74 -3.82 7.69
CA ALA A 37 -1.03 -2.80 8.69
C ALA A 37 -0.07 -1.63 8.52
N VAL A 38 -0.54 -0.45 8.92
CA VAL A 38 0.30 0.74 9.01
C VAL A 38 1.08 0.67 10.30
N HIS A 39 2.39 0.72 10.20
CA HIS A 39 3.28 0.69 11.36
C HIS A 39 4.05 2.00 11.48
N ALA A 40 4.39 2.35 12.71
CA ALA A 40 5.31 3.45 12.96
C ALA A 40 6.73 2.95 12.72
N ARG A 41 7.48 3.69 11.90
CA ARG A 41 8.88 3.39 11.65
C ARG A 41 9.72 4.57 12.13
N ARG A 42 10.63 4.28 13.02
CA ARG A 42 11.50 5.32 13.54
C ARG A 42 12.79 5.35 12.73
N ASP A 43 13.17 6.55 12.26
CA ASP A 43 14.36 6.72 11.47
C ASP A 43 15.03 8.01 11.96
N ASP A 44 16.16 7.89 12.62
CA ASP A 44 16.85 9.02 13.27
C ASP A 44 15.89 9.72 14.24
N GLU A 45 15.58 10.97 13.97
CA GLU A 45 14.69 11.71 14.85
C GLU A 45 13.28 11.78 14.31
N ARG A 46 12.99 11.02 13.26
CA ARG A 46 11.70 11.07 12.64
C ARG A 46 10.93 9.79 12.89
N VAL A 47 9.62 9.93 12.97
CA VAL A 47 8.72 8.79 12.98
C VAL A 47 7.88 8.88 11.72
N ARG A 48 7.88 7.83 10.93
CA ARG A 48 7.06 7.73 9.74
C ARG A 48 6.04 6.62 9.93
N PHE A 49 4.90 6.78 9.27
CA PHE A 49 3.84 5.78 9.34
C PHE A 49 3.67 5.21 7.95
N GLU A 50 3.83 3.90 7.82
CA GLU A 50 3.81 3.29 6.50
C GLU A 50 3.34 1.85 6.55
N GLY A 51 2.74 1.42 5.45
CA GLY A 51 2.44 0.03 5.21
C GLY A 51 3.25 -0.47 4.03
N VAL A 52 3.71 -1.71 4.09
CA VAL A 52 4.56 -2.27 3.06
C VAL A 52 3.91 -3.51 2.47
N PHE A 53 3.80 -3.52 1.15
CA PHE A 53 3.42 -4.72 0.40
C PHE A 53 4.65 -5.14 -0.41
N SER A 54 5.20 -6.29 -0.09
CA SER A 54 6.38 -6.78 -0.77
C SER A 54 6.00 -7.89 -1.74
N ARG A 55 6.89 -8.17 -2.69
CA ARG A 55 6.77 -9.30 -3.61
C ARG A 55 5.50 -9.24 -4.44
N LEU A 56 5.26 -8.07 -5.05
CA LEU A 56 4.10 -7.89 -5.92
C LEU A 56 4.47 -8.12 -7.38
N ASP A 57 3.58 -8.79 -8.10
CA ASP A 57 3.73 -8.94 -9.54
C ASP A 57 3.61 -7.58 -10.21
N PRO A 58 4.37 -7.33 -11.28
CA PRO A 58 4.22 -6.08 -12.02
C PRO A 58 2.80 -5.93 -12.58
N GLY A 59 2.32 -4.71 -12.61
CA GLY A 59 1.00 -4.41 -13.15
C GLY A 59 0.33 -3.27 -12.44
N ALA A 60 -0.91 -3.01 -12.82
CA ALA A 60 -1.73 -1.94 -12.26
C ALA A 60 -2.54 -2.47 -11.08
N TYR A 61 -2.61 -1.66 -10.04
CA TYR A 61 -3.29 -2.00 -8.78
C TYR A 61 -4.09 -0.82 -8.26
N GLU A 62 -4.89 -1.10 -7.26
CA GLU A 62 -5.58 -0.06 -6.49
C GLU A 62 -5.42 -0.33 -5.01
N LEU A 63 -5.40 0.74 -4.22
CA LEU A 63 -5.15 0.73 -2.78
C LEU A 63 -6.28 1.44 -2.05
N ARG A 64 -6.70 0.90 -0.91
CA ARG A 64 -7.69 1.56 -0.05
C ARG A 64 -7.45 1.17 1.41
N VAL A 65 -8.12 1.87 2.33
CA VAL A 65 -8.19 1.43 3.73
C VAL A 65 -9.17 0.26 3.78
N LEU A 66 -8.75 -0.84 4.39
CA LEU A 66 -9.56 -2.05 4.46
C LEU A 66 -10.84 -1.76 5.24
N GLY A 67 -11.97 -2.11 4.64
CA GLY A 67 -13.27 -1.92 5.27
C GLY A 67 -13.77 -0.49 5.30
N SER A 68 -13.06 0.43 4.66
CA SER A 68 -13.49 1.83 4.65
C SER A 68 -14.68 2.02 3.73
N THR A 69 -15.59 2.90 4.15
CA THR A 69 -16.74 3.27 3.34
C THR A 69 -16.54 4.63 2.68
N THR A 70 -15.34 5.23 2.82
CA THR A 70 -15.12 6.58 2.31
C THR A 70 -14.99 6.64 0.80
N GLY A 71 -14.68 5.53 0.16
CA GLY A 71 -14.52 5.50 -1.28
C GLY A 71 -13.17 6.00 -1.78
N VAL A 72 -12.23 6.29 -0.89
CA VAL A 72 -10.90 6.73 -1.31
C VAL A 72 -10.13 5.54 -1.86
N VAL A 73 -9.77 5.61 -3.13
CA VAL A 73 -9.00 4.56 -3.82
C VAL A 73 -7.87 5.23 -4.56
N VAL A 74 -6.65 4.71 -4.36
CA VAL A 74 -5.45 5.27 -4.96
C VAL A 74 -4.89 4.26 -5.97
N PRO A 75 -4.79 4.62 -7.25
CA PRO A 75 -4.18 3.72 -8.23
C PRO A 75 -2.66 3.80 -8.15
N PHE A 76 -2.01 2.69 -8.45
CA PHE A 76 -0.55 2.65 -8.55
C PHE A 76 -0.13 1.55 -9.51
N VAL A 77 1.12 1.61 -9.96
CA VAL A 77 1.67 0.63 -10.90
C VAL A 77 2.95 0.06 -10.30
N ILE A 78 3.02 -1.26 -10.26
CA ILE A 78 4.21 -1.97 -9.81
C ILE A 78 5.05 -2.30 -11.03
N ARG A 79 6.35 -2.02 -10.92
CA ARG A 79 7.33 -2.30 -11.98
C ARG A 79 8.34 -3.32 -11.46
N PRO A 80 8.91 -4.14 -12.36
CA PRO A 80 9.87 -5.17 -11.95
C PRO A 80 11.08 -4.56 -11.24
N GLY A 81 11.41 -5.10 -10.08
CA GLY A 81 12.60 -4.71 -9.34
C GLY A 81 12.57 -3.32 -8.74
N VAL A 82 11.41 -2.68 -8.68
CA VAL A 82 11.29 -1.30 -8.20
C VAL A 82 10.45 -1.25 -6.94
N VAL A 83 10.86 -0.43 -5.99
CA VAL A 83 10.02 -0.08 -4.84
C VAL A 83 9.26 1.18 -5.20
N VAL A 84 7.95 1.08 -5.28
CA VAL A 84 7.08 2.20 -5.58
C VAL A 84 6.61 2.78 -4.27
N GLU A 85 6.61 4.11 -4.16
CA GLU A 85 6.11 4.79 -2.97
C GLU A 85 4.89 5.60 -3.33
N THR A 86 3.90 5.58 -2.47
CA THR A 86 2.70 6.38 -2.65
C THR A 86 2.20 6.88 -1.31
N TRP A 87 1.23 7.77 -1.34
CA TRP A 87 0.69 8.39 -0.15
C TRP A 87 -0.80 8.12 -0.09
N LEU A 88 -1.28 7.77 1.08
CA LEU A 88 -2.70 7.59 1.30
C LEU A 88 -3.11 8.42 2.50
N ASP A 89 -4.06 9.30 2.30
CA ASP A 89 -4.66 10.07 3.36
C ASP A 89 -6.16 9.96 3.19
N ALA A 90 -6.80 9.26 4.10
CA ALA A 90 -8.22 9.02 4.03
C ALA A 90 -8.84 9.21 5.41
N PRO A 91 -10.11 9.60 5.47
CA PRO A 91 -10.79 9.64 6.76
C PRO A 91 -10.82 8.27 7.40
N VAL A 92 -10.77 8.25 8.73
CA VAL A 92 -10.89 7.00 9.49
C VAL A 92 -12.33 6.94 9.98
N ASP A 93 -12.99 5.84 9.69
CA ASP A 93 -14.38 5.63 10.08
C ASP A 93 -14.52 5.30 11.55
#